data_4d968d9677a2ef623003e9a5b583a447
#
_entry.id   4d968d9677a2ef623003e9a5b583a447
#
_cell.length_a   1.000
_cell.length_b   1.000
_cell.length_c   1.000
_cell.angle_alpha   90.00
_cell.angle_beta   90.00
_cell.angle_gamma   90.00
#
_symmetry.space_group_name_H-M   'P 1'
#
loop_
_entity.id
_entity.type
_entity.pdbx_description
1 polymer ?
#
loop_
_entity_poly.entity_id
_entity_poly.type
_entity_poly.pdbx_seq_one_letter_code
_entity_poly.pdbx_strand_id
1 'polypeptide(L)'
;MTACKIQLEKVSLNFDGCTVLSDLSLRTSEKRLAVIGRNGSGKSTLARLICGLIAPSEGDVTVDDVDVLNDRKMAVQTVGLLFQNPDHQIIFPTVLEEISFGLRQIGQPTEAANDKARSILNQFGCLDWSDRAIVNLSQGQRHLVCLLSILAMSPRLLVLDEPFAGLDFPTKVTWLDCLRTSTKPFCRSRMIPIVLRHMTG
;
A
#
# COMPACT_ATOMS: atom_id res chain seq x y z
N MET A 1 -7.03 1.94 21.92
CA MET A 1 -6.26 1.66 20.70
C MET A 1 -6.70 2.64 19.64
N THR A 2 -5.89 3.62 19.33
CA THR A 2 -6.18 4.73 18.41
C THR A 2 -6.20 4.28 16.95
N ALA A 3 -7.19 4.70 16.18
CA ALA A 3 -7.21 4.52 14.73
C ALA A 3 -6.14 5.44 14.10
N CYS A 4 -5.57 5.04 12.95
CA CYS A 4 -4.59 5.87 12.24
C CYS A 4 -5.25 7.15 11.76
N LYS A 5 -4.61 8.28 12.00
CA LYS A 5 -5.14 9.61 11.69
C LYS A 5 -4.54 10.09 10.37
N ILE A 6 -5.38 10.52 9.45
CA ILE A 6 -4.97 11.13 8.19
C ILE A 6 -5.40 12.58 8.22
N GLN A 7 -4.48 13.49 7.94
CA GLN A 7 -4.74 14.92 7.87
C GLN A 7 -4.16 15.47 6.57
N LEU A 8 -5.00 16.20 5.86
CA LEU A 8 -4.67 17.03 4.71
C LEU A 8 -5.15 18.44 5.07
N GLU A 9 -4.27 19.41 5.00
CA GLU A 9 -4.60 20.81 5.35
C GLU A 9 -4.36 21.68 4.12
N LYS A 10 -5.45 22.15 3.50
CA LYS A 10 -5.46 23.03 2.32
C LYS A 10 -4.55 22.55 1.18
N VAL A 11 -4.57 21.25 0.92
CA VAL A 11 -3.71 20.60 -0.06
C VAL A 11 -4.17 20.96 -1.48
N SER A 12 -3.29 21.60 -2.22
CA SER A 12 -3.43 21.83 -3.66
C SER A 12 -2.29 21.18 -4.42
N LEU A 13 -2.57 20.68 -5.61
CA LEU A 13 -1.56 20.10 -6.48
C LEU A 13 -1.78 20.53 -7.93
N ASN A 14 -0.74 21.13 -8.50
CA ASN A 14 -0.69 21.56 -9.88
C ASN A 14 0.41 20.80 -10.64
N PHE A 15 0.09 20.29 -11.82
CA PHE A 15 1.05 19.74 -12.77
C PHE A 15 0.96 20.50 -14.08
N ASP A 16 2.06 21.06 -14.55
CA ASP A 16 2.16 21.76 -15.84
C ASP A 16 1.01 22.73 -16.10
N GLY A 17 0.65 23.51 -15.10
CA GLY A 17 -0.44 24.49 -15.18
C GLY A 17 -1.86 23.92 -15.05
N CYS A 18 -1.99 22.60 -14.90
CA CYS A 18 -3.28 21.96 -14.64
C CYS A 18 -3.46 21.67 -13.15
N THR A 19 -4.54 22.17 -12.55
CA THR A 19 -4.91 21.86 -11.17
C THR A 19 -5.53 20.48 -11.08
N VAL A 20 -4.87 19.55 -10.36
CA VAL A 20 -5.36 18.19 -10.15
C VAL A 20 -6.14 18.08 -8.84
N LEU A 21 -5.66 18.77 -7.79
CA LEU A 21 -6.35 18.91 -6.51
C LEU A 21 -6.35 20.39 -6.11
N SER A 22 -7.46 20.86 -5.54
CA SER A 22 -7.63 22.25 -5.15
C SER A 22 -8.20 22.35 -3.75
N ASP A 23 -7.46 23.01 -2.85
CA ASP A 23 -7.86 23.33 -1.47
C ASP A 23 -8.52 22.15 -0.71
N LEU A 24 -7.91 20.95 -0.86
CA LEU A 24 -8.44 19.74 -0.24
C LEU A 24 -8.06 19.72 1.24
N SER A 25 -9.07 19.74 2.11
CA SER A 25 -8.89 19.56 3.55
C SER A 25 -9.66 18.33 4.01
N LEU A 26 -8.97 17.40 4.66
CA LEU A 26 -9.53 16.16 5.18
C LEU A 26 -8.89 15.83 6.54
N ARG A 27 -9.72 15.51 7.52
CA ARG A 27 -9.27 14.94 8.79
C ARG A 27 -10.11 13.74 9.12
N THR A 28 -9.49 12.56 9.18
CA THR A 28 -10.21 11.32 9.46
C THR A 28 -9.35 10.36 10.28
N SER A 29 -10.03 9.54 11.09
CA SER A 29 -9.44 8.41 11.82
C SER A 29 -10.30 7.16 11.64
N GLU A 30 -11.02 7.07 10.53
CA GLU A 30 -11.87 5.94 10.23
C GLU A 30 -11.05 4.67 9.94
N LYS A 31 -11.58 3.50 10.37
CA LYS A 31 -10.92 2.21 10.14
C LYS A 31 -10.87 1.79 8.67
N ARG A 32 -11.75 2.33 7.86
CA ARG A 32 -11.83 2.09 6.41
C ARG A 32 -12.32 3.34 5.72
N LEU A 33 -11.60 3.77 4.72
CA LEU A 33 -11.95 4.92 3.88
C LEU A 33 -12.02 4.47 2.43
N ALA A 34 -13.09 4.81 1.74
CA ALA A 34 -13.19 4.64 0.29
C ALA A 34 -13.20 6.01 -0.38
N VAL A 35 -12.31 6.19 -1.36
CA VAL A 35 -12.30 7.37 -2.23
C VAL A 35 -12.87 6.96 -3.57
N ILE A 36 -13.97 7.58 -3.96
CA ILE A 36 -14.72 7.25 -5.16
C ILE A 36 -14.71 8.46 -6.11
N GLY A 37 -14.53 8.21 -7.41
CA GLY A 37 -14.54 9.27 -8.42
C GLY A 37 -14.28 8.73 -9.82
N ARG A 38 -14.54 9.57 -10.83
CA ARG A 38 -14.30 9.25 -12.26
C ARG A 38 -12.80 9.01 -12.53
N ASN A 39 -12.51 8.41 -13.70
CA ASN A 39 -11.11 8.34 -14.19
C ASN A 39 -10.58 9.75 -14.38
N GLY A 40 -9.32 9.98 -14.03
CA GLY A 40 -8.69 11.29 -14.09
C GLY A 40 -9.09 12.27 -12.97
N SER A 41 -9.92 11.87 -11.99
CA SER A 41 -10.32 12.76 -10.88
C SER A 41 -9.26 12.94 -9.78
N GLY A 42 -8.03 12.52 -9.99
CA GLY A 42 -6.94 12.73 -9.02
C GLY A 42 -6.83 11.67 -7.91
N LYS A 43 -7.58 10.55 -7.95
CA LYS A 43 -7.55 9.51 -6.90
C LYS A 43 -6.15 8.93 -6.66
N SER A 44 -5.50 8.45 -7.72
CA SER A 44 -4.13 7.91 -7.63
C SER A 44 -3.12 8.98 -7.23
N THR A 45 -3.37 10.22 -7.59
CA THR A 45 -2.58 11.38 -7.16
C THR A 45 -2.73 11.61 -5.66
N LEU A 46 -3.96 11.58 -5.15
CA LEU A 46 -4.24 11.67 -3.71
C LEU A 46 -3.58 10.51 -2.94
N ALA A 47 -3.63 9.28 -3.48
CA ALA A 47 -2.94 8.13 -2.89
C ALA A 47 -1.43 8.38 -2.76
N ARG A 48 -0.80 8.89 -3.82
CA ARG A 48 0.63 9.20 -3.83
C ARG A 48 1.00 10.33 -2.86
N LEU A 49 0.13 11.35 -2.72
CA LEU A 49 0.29 12.42 -1.72
C LEU A 49 0.27 11.85 -0.29
N ILE A 50 -0.75 11.05 0.05
CA ILE A 50 -0.87 10.43 1.38
C ILE A 50 0.33 9.53 1.69
N CYS A 51 0.94 8.91 0.67
CA CYS A 51 2.13 8.08 0.84
C CYS A 51 3.45 8.89 0.81
N GLY A 52 3.39 10.21 0.66
CA GLY A 52 4.57 11.07 0.57
C GLY A 52 5.41 10.83 -0.69
N LEU A 53 4.85 10.24 -1.75
CA LEU A 53 5.56 9.98 -3.01
C LEU A 53 5.63 11.20 -3.92
N ILE A 54 4.72 12.14 -3.74
CA ILE A 54 4.70 13.44 -4.42
C ILE A 54 4.45 14.53 -3.37
N ALA A 55 5.05 15.69 -3.58
CA ALA A 55 4.81 16.86 -2.74
C ALA A 55 3.58 17.63 -3.25
N PRO A 56 2.72 18.17 -2.37
CA PRO A 56 1.70 19.12 -2.78
C PRO A 56 2.35 20.43 -3.24
N SER A 57 1.65 21.19 -4.08
CA SER A 57 2.04 22.56 -4.45
C SER A 57 1.82 23.53 -3.28
N GLU A 58 0.78 23.26 -2.48
CA GLU A 58 0.42 24.01 -1.28
C GLU A 58 -0.22 23.07 -0.25
N GLY A 59 -0.10 23.41 1.03
CA GLY A 59 -0.66 22.67 2.15
C GLY A 59 0.20 21.53 2.62
N ASP A 60 -0.28 20.82 3.64
CA ASP A 60 0.47 19.80 4.38
C ASP A 60 -0.27 18.46 4.42
N VAL A 61 0.51 17.37 4.45
CA VAL A 61 -0.01 15.99 4.56
C VAL A 61 0.67 15.27 5.71
N THR A 62 -0.12 14.83 6.70
CA THR A 62 0.38 14.01 7.79
C THR A 62 -0.43 12.73 7.96
N VAL A 63 0.25 11.65 8.33
CA VAL A 63 -0.35 10.36 8.68
C VAL A 63 0.16 9.92 10.04
N ASP A 64 -0.74 9.78 11.01
CA ASP A 64 -0.40 9.47 12.41
C ASP A 64 0.65 10.42 12.99
N ASP A 65 0.46 11.71 12.72
CA ASP A 65 1.35 12.81 13.11
C ASP A 65 2.76 12.73 12.48
N VAL A 66 2.97 11.83 11.49
CA VAL A 66 4.21 11.75 10.69
C VAL A 66 4.04 12.64 9.46
N ASP A 67 4.96 13.56 9.25
CA ASP A 67 5.12 14.29 7.99
C ASP A 67 5.69 13.33 6.94
N VAL A 68 4.81 12.80 6.09
CA VAL A 68 5.17 11.75 5.12
C VAL A 68 6.12 12.21 4.03
N LEU A 69 6.27 13.51 3.85
CA LEU A 69 7.18 14.09 2.85
C LEU A 69 8.59 14.28 3.40
N ASN A 70 8.70 14.84 4.61
CA ASN A 70 9.98 15.22 5.20
C ASN A 70 10.61 14.09 6.03
N ASP A 71 9.81 13.23 6.68
CA ASP A 71 10.31 12.06 7.40
C ASP A 71 10.11 10.77 6.59
N ARG A 72 10.95 10.60 5.58
CA ARG A 72 10.92 9.42 4.68
C ARG A 72 11.08 8.09 5.41
N LYS A 73 11.90 8.06 6.45
CA LYS A 73 12.14 6.84 7.22
C LYS A 73 10.89 6.40 7.98
N MET A 74 10.21 7.33 8.62
CA MET A 74 8.96 7.04 9.32
C MET A 74 7.82 6.82 8.34
N ALA A 75 7.75 7.53 7.21
CA ALA A 75 6.74 7.36 6.19
C ALA A 75 6.69 5.92 5.67
N VAL A 76 7.83 5.31 5.32
CA VAL A 76 7.92 3.91 4.85
C VAL A 76 7.42 2.90 5.89
N GLN A 77 7.56 3.20 7.18
CA GLN A 77 7.04 2.35 8.26
C GLN A 77 5.56 2.61 8.57
N THR A 78 5.08 3.80 8.22
CA THR A 78 3.72 4.23 8.56
C THR A 78 2.72 3.91 7.45
N VAL A 79 3.10 4.11 6.18
CA VAL A 79 2.19 3.98 5.04
C VAL A 79 2.72 2.97 4.03
N GLY A 80 1.87 2.03 3.63
CA GLY A 80 2.13 1.13 2.50
C GLY A 80 1.18 1.45 1.35
N LEU A 81 1.70 1.51 0.13
CA LEU A 81 0.93 1.71 -1.10
C LEU A 81 0.99 0.47 -1.98
N LEU A 82 -0.17 -0.03 -2.37
CA LEU A 82 -0.31 -0.99 -3.43
C LEU A 82 -0.73 -0.28 -4.71
N PHE A 83 0.12 -0.37 -5.73
CA PHE A 83 -0.17 0.20 -7.04
C PHE A 83 -1.18 -0.65 -7.82
N GLN A 84 -1.93 -0.01 -8.71
CA GLN A 84 -2.86 -0.67 -9.62
C GLN A 84 -2.16 -1.72 -10.52
N ASN A 85 -0.97 -1.40 -11.01
CA ASN A 85 -0.16 -2.30 -11.82
C ASN A 85 1.02 -2.84 -10.99
N PRO A 86 1.12 -4.17 -10.74
CA PRO A 86 2.20 -4.77 -9.98
C PRO A 86 3.58 -4.55 -10.61
N ASP A 87 3.67 -4.42 -11.93
CA ASP A 87 4.93 -4.21 -12.64
C ASP A 87 5.57 -2.85 -12.32
N HIS A 88 4.81 -1.89 -11.78
CA HIS A 88 5.35 -0.62 -11.28
C HIS A 88 5.90 -0.70 -9.86
N GLN A 89 5.67 -1.81 -9.16
CA GLN A 89 6.07 -2.01 -7.77
C GLN A 89 7.21 -3.01 -7.62
N ILE A 90 7.20 -4.07 -8.44
CA ILE A 90 8.17 -5.17 -8.37
C ILE A 90 9.56 -4.69 -8.79
N ILE A 91 10.55 -4.97 -7.93
CA ILE A 91 11.95 -4.56 -8.12
C ILE A 91 12.87 -5.79 -8.26
N PHE A 92 12.57 -6.88 -7.56
CA PHE A 92 13.44 -8.05 -7.46
C PHE A 92 12.98 -9.22 -8.33
N PRO A 93 13.91 -10.07 -8.78
CA PRO A 93 13.60 -11.17 -9.70
C PRO A 93 12.87 -12.33 -9.03
N THR A 94 13.03 -12.55 -7.70
CA THR A 94 12.40 -13.66 -6.98
C THR A 94 11.41 -13.16 -5.92
N VAL A 95 10.44 -14.02 -5.58
CA VAL A 95 9.39 -13.72 -4.60
C VAL A 95 9.99 -13.43 -3.22
N LEU A 96 10.95 -14.24 -2.78
CA LEU A 96 11.57 -14.07 -1.47
C LEU A 96 12.32 -12.74 -1.36
N GLU A 97 13.09 -12.40 -2.40
CA GLU A 97 13.83 -11.14 -2.45
C GLU A 97 12.91 -9.94 -2.42
N GLU A 98 11.81 -9.97 -3.19
CA GLU A 98 10.81 -8.91 -3.25
C GLU A 98 10.17 -8.66 -1.88
N ILE A 99 9.72 -9.72 -1.19
CA ILE A 99 9.07 -9.58 0.11
C ILE A 99 10.08 -9.17 1.20
N SER A 100 11.29 -9.72 1.19
CA SER A 100 12.31 -9.42 2.20
C SER A 100 12.93 -8.03 2.04
N PHE A 101 12.87 -7.44 0.84
CA PHE A 101 13.46 -6.14 0.56
C PHE A 101 12.92 -5.03 1.49
N GLY A 102 11.60 -4.90 1.59
CA GLY A 102 10.97 -3.89 2.45
C GLY A 102 11.38 -4.04 3.92
N LEU A 103 11.50 -5.27 4.40
CA LEU A 103 11.95 -5.58 5.76
C LEU A 103 13.39 -5.12 6.01
N ARG A 104 14.28 -5.29 5.02
CA ARG A 104 15.66 -4.82 5.10
C ARG A 104 15.73 -3.28 5.09
N GLN A 105 14.87 -2.62 4.32
CA GLN A 105 14.80 -1.15 4.29
C GLN A 105 14.39 -0.55 5.65
N ILE A 106 13.58 -1.26 6.44
CA ILE A 106 13.22 -0.83 7.80
C ILE A 106 14.22 -1.32 8.87
N GLY A 107 15.39 -1.84 8.46
CA GLY A 107 16.53 -2.15 9.33
C GLY A 107 16.60 -3.59 9.83
N GLN A 108 15.82 -4.53 9.27
CA GLN A 108 15.96 -5.94 9.67
C GLN A 108 17.21 -6.59 9.02
N PRO A 109 17.95 -7.42 9.75
CA PRO A 109 19.02 -8.25 9.18
C PRO A 109 18.49 -9.17 8.08
N THR A 110 19.32 -9.49 7.09
CA THR A 110 18.91 -10.27 5.91
C THR A 110 18.27 -11.61 6.27
N GLU A 111 18.85 -12.36 7.19
CA GLU A 111 18.31 -13.67 7.62
C GLU A 111 16.94 -13.52 8.27
N ALA A 112 16.79 -12.59 9.22
CA ALA A 112 15.52 -12.32 9.88
C ALA A 112 14.44 -11.82 8.89
N ALA A 113 14.83 -11.02 7.90
CA ALA A 113 13.93 -10.56 6.84
C ALA A 113 13.46 -11.73 5.95
N ASN A 114 14.36 -12.64 5.58
CA ASN A 114 14.04 -13.84 4.80
C ASN A 114 13.12 -14.78 5.58
N ASP A 115 13.40 -15.04 6.85
CA ASP A 115 12.57 -15.89 7.71
C ASP A 115 11.16 -15.31 7.85
N LYS A 116 11.06 -14.00 8.04
CA LYS A 116 9.77 -13.32 8.12
C LYS A 116 9.03 -13.36 6.77
N ALA A 117 9.73 -13.20 5.65
CA ALA A 117 9.14 -13.34 4.31
C ALA A 117 8.63 -14.78 4.07
N ARG A 118 9.38 -15.81 4.44
CA ARG A 118 8.93 -17.21 4.37
C ARG A 118 7.73 -17.47 5.29
N SER A 119 7.74 -16.91 6.48
CA SER A 119 6.63 -17.03 7.43
C SER A 119 5.34 -16.44 6.87
N ILE A 120 5.40 -15.27 6.23
CA ILE A 120 4.21 -14.66 5.62
C ILE A 120 3.72 -15.47 4.42
N LEU A 121 4.63 -15.95 3.57
CA LEU A 121 4.30 -16.84 2.45
C LEU A 121 3.59 -18.11 2.94
N ASN A 122 4.11 -18.74 4.00
CA ASN A 122 3.49 -19.93 4.60
C ASN A 122 2.09 -19.65 5.15
N GLN A 123 1.90 -18.49 5.79
CA GLN A 123 0.59 -18.08 6.32
C GLN A 123 -0.48 -17.97 5.23
N PHE A 124 -0.07 -17.59 4.01
CA PHE A 124 -0.95 -17.43 2.87
C PHE A 124 -0.94 -18.64 1.91
N GLY A 125 -0.30 -19.76 2.31
CA GLY A 125 -0.26 -20.98 1.52
C GLY A 125 0.56 -20.88 0.24
N CYS A 126 1.52 -19.97 0.19
CA CYS A 126 2.36 -19.70 -0.97
C CYS A 126 3.86 -19.93 -0.69
N LEU A 127 4.20 -20.73 0.33
CA LEU A 127 5.61 -20.95 0.69
C LEU A 127 6.42 -21.55 -0.47
N ASP A 128 5.80 -22.38 -1.29
CA ASP A 128 6.38 -22.97 -2.49
C ASP A 128 6.74 -21.94 -3.59
N TRP A 129 6.32 -20.68 -3.43
CA TRP A 129 6.68 -19.59 -4.35
C TRP A 129 8.00 -18.92 -3.97
N SER A 130 8.56 -19.18 -2.79
CA SER A 130 9.74 -18.45 -2.26
C SER A 130 10.85 -18.26 -3.29
N ASP A 131 11.24 -19.34 -3.96
CA ASP A 131 12.36 -19.33 -4.90
C ASP A 131 11.91 -19.16 -6.37
N ARG A 132 10.60 -18.94 -6.61
CA ARG A 132 10.08 -18.72 -7.97
C ARG A 132 10.51 -17.36 -8.50
N ALA A 133 10.87 -17.34 -9.78
CA ALA A 133 11.05 -16.09 -10.51
C ALA A 133 9.68 -15.40 -10.71
N ILE A 134 9.61 -14.10 -10.40
CA ILE A 134 8.36 -13.33 -10.47
C ILE A 134 7.78 -13.29 -11.88
N VAL A 135 8.63 -13.32 -12.92
CA VAL A 135 8.20 -13.35 -14.32
C VAL A 135 7.34 -14.59 -14.67
N ASN A 136 7.47 -15.68 -13.90
CA ASN A 136 6.70 -16.92 -14.09
C ASN A 136 5.35 -16.89 -13.35
N LEU A 137 5.03 -15.83 -12.64
CA LEU A 137 3.77 -15.68 -11.92
C LEU A 137 2.71 -15.05 -12.81
N SER A 138 1.45 -15.44 -12.62
CA SER A 138 0.33 -14.73 -13.23
C SER A 138 0.22 -13.30 -12.68
N GLN A 139 -0.51 -12.43 -13.38
CA GLN A 139 -0.74 -11.05 -12.91
C GLN A 139 -1.33 -11.01 -11.50
N GLY A 140 -2.32 -11.87 -11.21
CA GLY A 140 -2.93 -11.94 -9.88
C GLY A 140 -1.94 -12.41 -8.81
N GLN A 141 -1.07 -13.38 -9.14
CA GLN A 141 -0.02 -13.85 -8.24
C GLN A 141 1.02 -12.75 -7.97
N ARG A 142 1.47 -12.03 -9.00
CA ARG A 142 2.38 -10.88 -8.84
C ARG A 142 1.76 -9.81 -7.95
N HIS A 143 0.48 -9.51 -8.15
CA HIS A 143 -0.24 -8.53 -7.34
C HIS A 143 -0.35 -8.99 -5.87
N LEU A 144 -0.56 -10.29 -5.62
CA LEU A 144 -0.52 -10.86 -4.27
C LEU A 144 0.86 -10.72 -3.64
N VAL A 145 1.94 -11.00 -4.37
CA VAL A 145 3.32 -10.80 -3.88
C VAL A 145 3.55 -9.35 -3.47
N CYS A 146 3.11 -8.37 -4.29
CA CYS A 146 3.17 -6.95 -3.94
C CYS A 146 2.41 -6.61 -2.64
N LEU A 147 1.23 -7.20 -2.45
CA LEU A 147 0.48 -7.02 -1.20
C LEU A 147 1.25 -7.63 -0.02
N LEU A 148 1.76 -8.85 -0.16
CA LEU A 148 2.48 -9.53 0.92
C LEU A 148 3.77 -8.80 1.29
N SER A 149 4.47 -8.17 0.35
CA SER A 149 5.66 -7.36 0.63
C SER A 149 5.34 -6.15 1.50
N ILE A 150 4.20 -5.49 1.24
CA ILE A 150 3.72 -4.39 2.08
C ILE A 150 3.29 -4.90 3.46
N LEU A 151 2.48 -5.97 3.50
CA LEU A 151 1.98 -6.54 4.76
C LEU A 151 3.12 -7.03 5.67
N ALA A 152 4.23 -7.52 5.11
CA ALA A 152 5.41 -7.93 5.85
C ALA A 152 6.00 -6.79 6.69
N MET A 153 5.98 -5.56 6.18
CA MET A 153 6.45 -4.37 6.90
C MET A 153 5.49 -3.92 7.99
N SER A 154 4.25 -4.40 7.97
CA SER A 154 3.20 -4.07 8.96
C SER A 154 2.92 -2.56 9.07
N PRO A 155 2.63 -1.85 7.98
CA PRO A 155 2.36 -0.41 8.00
C PRO A 155 1.09 -0.11 8.81
N ARG A 156 0.98 1.11 9.32
CA ARG A 156 -0.21 1.56 10.07
C ARG A 156 -1.38 1.93 9.15
N LEU A 157 -1.07 2.40 7.95
CA LEU A 157 -2.01 2.73 6.88
C LEU A 157 -1.68 1.93 5.64
N LEU A 158 -2.68 1.26 5.06
CA LEU A 158 -2.59 0.59 3.77
C LEU A 158 -3.44 1.35 2.74
N VAL A 159 -2.79 1.88 1.72
CA VAL A 159 -3.44 2.55 0.58
C VAL A 159 -3.50 1.58 -0.58
N LEU A 160 -4.69 1.36 -1.13
CA LEU A 160 -4.95 0.41 -2.21
C LEU A 160 -5.47 1.18 -3.44
N ASP A 161 -4.67 1.27 -4.49
CA ASP A 161 -5.08 1.91 -5.75
C ASP A 161 -5.66 0.83 -6.68
N GLU A 162 -6.98 0.79 -6.78
CA GLU A 162 -7.75 -0.16 -7.59
C GLU A 162 -7.33 -1.64 -7.45
N PRO A 163 -7.26 -2.17 -6.23
CA PRO A 163 -6.60 -3.44 -5.92
C PRO A 163 -7.22 -4.66 -6.59
N PHE A 164 -8.40 -4.54 -7.18
CA PHE A 164 -9.13 -5.65 -7.82
C PHE A 164 -9.18 -5.55 -9.35
N ALA A 165 -8.52 -4.54 -9.93
CA ALA A 165 -8.47 -4.37 -11.37
C ALA A 165 -7.74 -5.56 -12.03
N GLY A 166 -8.35 -6.18 -13.03
CA GLY A 166 -7.75 -7.29 -13.77
C GLY A 166 -7.61 -8.63 -13.02
N LEU A 167 -8.09 -8.73 -11.77
CA LEU A 167 -8.09 -9.99 -11.03
C LEU A 167 -9.30 -10.84 -11.36
N ASP A 168 -9.11 -12.17 -11.47
CA ASP A 168 -10.19 -13.14 -11.54
C ASP A 168 -10.92 -13.30 -10.19
N PHE A 169 -12.06 -13.96 -10.20
CA PHE A 169 -12.89 -14.11 -9.01
C PHE A 169 -12.21 -14.91 -7.88
N PRO A 170 -11.53 -16.05 -8.13
CA PRO A 170 -10.80 -16.77 -7.08
C PRO A 170 -9.72 -15.93 -6.42
N THR A 171 -8.95 -15.19 -7.22
CA THR A 171 -7.89 -14.29 -6.71
C THR A 171 -8.49 -13.17 -5.85
N LYS A 172 -9.65 -12.60 -6.24
CA LYS A 172 -10.36 -11.60 -5.42
C LYS A 172 -10.78 -12.14 -4.06
N VAL A 173 -11.24 -13.40 -3.99
CA VAL A 173 -11.62 -14.03 -2.72
C VAL A 173 -10.39 -14.18 -1.82
N THR A 174 -9.29 -14.72 -2.36
CA THR A 174 -8.02 -14.84 -1.63
C THR A 174 -7.56 -13.48 -1.08
N TRP A 175 -7.66 -12.43 -1.88
CA TRP A 175 -7.32 -11.06 -1.48
C TRP A 175 -8.18 -10.53 -0.33
N LEU A 176 -9.50 -10.73 -0.42
CA LEU A 176 -10.42 -10.32 0.64
C LEU A 176 -10.14 -11.06 1.95
N ASP A 177 -9.79 -12.33 1.86
CA ASP A 177 -9.38 -13.11 3.03
C ASP A 177 -8.04 -12.64 3.59
N CYS A 178 -7.06 -12.27 2.76
CA CYS A 178 -5.82 -11.63 3.19
C CYS A 178 -6.10 -10.34 3.99
N LEU A 179 -6.94 -9.46 3.47
CA LEU A 179 -7.30 -8.20 4.13
C LEU A 179 -8.13 -8.42 5.41
N ARG A 180 -8.91 -9.51 5.51
CA ARG A 180 -9.67 -9.88 6.71
C ARG A 180 -8.78 -10.54 7.76
N THR A 181 -7.87 -11.42 7.35
CA THR A 181 -7.00 -12.19 8.25
C THR A 181 -5.79 -11.38 8.72
N SER A 182 -5.51 -10.22 8.13
CA SER A 182 -4.52 -9.27 8.65
C SER A 182 -4.84 -8.79 10.09
N THR A 183 -5.98 -9.21 10.65
CA THR A 183 -6.29 -9.10 12.09
C THR A 183 -5.63 -10.17 12.97
N LYS A 184 -4.93 -11.18 12.40
CA LYS A 184 -4.22 -12.22 13.17
C LYS A 184 -2.87 -11.70 13.72
N PRO A 185 -2.28 -12.36 14.73
CA PRO A 185 -1.21 -11.82 15.58
C PRO A 185 0.09 -11.40 14.88
N PHE A 186 0.28 -11.74 13.62
CA PHE A 186 1.44 -11.31 12.82
C PHE A 186 1.30 -9.86 12.31
N CYS A 187 0.09 -9.39 12.08
CA CYS A 187 -0.25 -7.98 11.81
C CYS A 187 -0.78 -7.32 13.10
N ARG A 188 0.11 -7.04 14.05
CA ARG A 188 -0.26 -6.29 15.29
C ARG A 188 -0.63 -4.83 15.02
N SER A 189 -0.36 -4.31 13.84
CA SER A 189 -0.77 -2.97 13.42
C SER A 189 -2.17 -3.01 12.83
N ARG A 190 -3.04 -2.12 13.29
CA ARG A 190 -4.37 -1.89 12.73
C ARG A 190 -4.21 -1.18 11.40
N MET A 191 -4.07 -1.95 10.33
CA MET A 191 -4.07 -1.38 8.99
C MET A 191 -5.43 -0.79 8.66
N ILE A 192 -5.42 0.43 8.16
CA ILE A 192 -6.59 1.11 7.63
C ILE A 192 -6.48 1.03 6.11
N PRO A 193 -7.30 0.24 5.42
CA PRO A 193 -7.30 0.23 3.98
C PRO A 193 -8.04 1.46 3.44
N ILE A 194 -7.35 2.30 2.66
CA ILE A 194 -7.98 3.26 1.77
C ILE A 194 -8.15 2.57 0.43
N VAL A 195 -9.38 2.33 0.02
CA VAL A 195 -9.69 1.72 -1.28
C VAL A 195 -10.10 2.81 -2.26
N LEU A 196 -9.34 2.95 -3.34
CA LEU A 196 -9.70 3.82 -4.45
C LEU A 196 -10.56 3.01 -5.43
N ARG A 197 -11.75 3.52 -5.79
CA ARG A 197 -12.70 2.85 -6.68
C ARG A 197 -13.11 3.75 -7.82
N HIS A 198 -13.27 3.18 -9.02
CA HIS A 198 -14.01 3.81 -10.08
C HIS A 198 -15.51 3.83 -9.76
N MET A 199 -16.17 4.95 -10.09
CA MET A 199 -17.61 4.94 -10.33
C MET A 199 -17.80 4.49 -11.79
N THR A 200 -18.29 3.26 -11.99
CA THR A 200 -18.96 2.90 -13.23
C THR A 200 -20.33 3.54 -13.18
N GLY A 201 -20.57 4.50 -14.08
CA GLY A 201 -21.90 5.04 -14.31
C GLY A 201 -22.81 4.00 -14.95
#